data_786cfac79a967d77aa628bd0296c07f2
#
_entry.id   786cfac79a967d77aa628bd0296c07f2
#
_cell.length_a   1.000
_cell.length_b   1.000
_cell.length_c   1.000
_cell.angle_alpha   90.00
_cell.angle_beta   90.00
_cell.angle_gamma   90.00
#
_symmetry.space_group_name_H-M   'P 1'
#
loop_
_entity.id
_entity.type
_entity.pdbx_description
1 polymer ?
#
loop_
_entity_poly.entity_id
_entity_poly.type
_entity_poly.pdbx_seq_one_letter_code
_entity_poly.pdbx_strand_id
1 'polypeptide(L)'
;MDIPFKPIRLEDKEIITSFTFPSDYRNCDFSFANMCSWRFLYDSEFAIVDGYLLIRFMIEDKSRFAYMMPVGDGDLAGAVRLLEEDSLKYGHPLCMLGITPDAKEQLEGALPGSFFYIPERDYFDYIYLREDLATLRGKKYQSKRNHINNFKKQYSYEYVPITPDIVPPVSYTHLTLPTIC
;
A
#
# COMPACT_ATOMS: atom_id res chain seq x y z
N MET A 1 21.76 -1.89 -15.66
CA MET A 1 21.16 -0.59 -16.11
C MET A 1 20.69 0.15 -14.87
N ASP A 2 20.82 1.49 -14.80
CA ASP A 2 20.26 2.21 -13.65
C ASP A 2 18.77 2.42 -13.85
N ILE A 3 17.98 2.00 -12.86
CA ILE A 3 16.53 2.25 -12.87
C ILE A 3 16.28 3.74 -12.56
N PRO A 4 15.52 4.47 -13.39
CA PRO A 4 15.29 5.91 -13.20
C PRO A 4 14.23 6.17 -12.12
N PHE A 5 14.49 5.76 -10.88
CA PHE A 5 13.60 6.02 -9.77
C PHE A 5 13.46 7.52 -9.51
N LYS A 6 12.24 7.96 -9.24
CA LYS A 6 11.92 9.33 -8.84
C LYS A 6 10.93 9.35 -7.68
N PRO A 7 10.96 10.38 -6.82
CA PRO A 7 10.00 10.52 -5.73
C PRO A 7 8.56 10.57 -6.22
N ILE A 8 7.65 9.93 -5.48
CA ILE A 8 6.21 9.96 -5.75
C ILE A 8 5.66 11.36 -5.44
N ARG A 9 4.93 11.95 -6.40
CA ARG A 9 4.27 13.26 -6.29
C ARG A 9 2.78 13.15 -6.61
N LEU A 10 2.01 14.18 -6.27
CA LEU A 10 0.56 14.20 -6.56
C LEU A 10 0.26 14.11 -8.05
N GLU A 11 1.12 14.70 -8.87
CA GLU A 11 1.00 14.71 -10.34
C GLU A 11 1.16 13.31 -10.95
N ASP A 12 1.81 12.39 -10.24
CA ASP A 12 2.05 11.03 -10.72
C ASP A 12 0.82 10.10 -10.54
N LYS A 13 -0.29 10.63 -9.98
CA LYS A 13 -1.49 9.85 -9.69
C LYS A 13 -1.99 9.06 -10.89
N GLU A 14 -2.18 9.72 -12.02
CA GLU A 14 -2.77 9.08 -13.22
C GLU A 14 -1.90 7.94 -13.72
N ILE A 15 -0.59 8.17 -13.81
CA ILE A 15 0.32 7.14 -14.32
C ILE A 15 0.45 5.95 -13.35
N ILE A 16 0.56 6.19 -12.05
CA ILE A 16 0.64 5.10 -11.06
C ILE A 16 -0.67 4.31 -11.02
N THR A 17 -1.82 4.99 -11.01
CA THR A 17 -3.12 4.31 -10.96
C THR A 17 -3.45 3.56 -12.24
N SER A 18 -2.88 3.92 -13.38
CA SER A 18 -3.04 3.14 -14.61
C SER A 18 -2.45 1.72 -14.51
N PHE A 19 -1.48 1.50 -13.63
CA PHE A 19 -0.94 0.18 -13.30
C PHE A 19 -1.68 -0.48 -12.15
N THR A 20 -1.95 0.24 -11.06
CA THR A 20 -2.46 -0.36 -9.83
C THR A 20 -3.96 -0.67 -9.86
N PHE A 21 -4.79 0.09 -10.58
CA PHE A 21 -6.23 -0.17 -10.68
C PHE A 21 -6.60 -1.44 -11.45
N PRO A 22 -5.97 -1.75 -12.60
CA PRO A 22 -6.26 -3.01 -13.28
C PRO A 22 -5.61 -4.23 -12.61
N SER A 23 -4.66 -4.02 -11.69
CA SER A 23 -4.00 -5.13 -11.00
C SER A 23 -4.94 -5.82 -10.01
N ASP A 24 -4.77 -7.14 -9.84
CA ASP A 24 -5.50 -7.93 -8.86
C ASP A 24 -4.89 -7.89 -7.45
N TYR A 25 -3.86 -7.09 -7.23
CA TYR A 25 -3.20 -6.99 -5.93
C TYR A 25 -4.09 -6.30 -4.89
N ARG A 26 -4.44 -7.05 -3.85
CA ARG A 26 -5.33 -6.61 -2.76
C ARG A 26 -4.55 -6.17 -1.52
N ASN A 27 -3.58 -5.32 -1.72
CA ASN A 27 -2.75 -4.74 -0.68
C ASN A 27 -3.01 -3.23 -0.65
N CYS A 28 -3.27 -2.67 0.53
CA CYS A 28 -3.57 -1.24 0.68
C CYS A 28 -2.41 -0.34 0.27
N ASP A 29 -1.17 -0.85 0.30
CA ASP A 29 0.03 -0.12 -0.10
C ASP A 29 0.07 0.19 -1.60
N PHE A 30 -0.69 -0.53 -2.43
CA PHE A 30 -0.90 -0.20 -3.85
C PHE A 30 -1.93 0.91 -4.08
N SER A 31 -2.60 1.39 -3.03
CA SER A 31 -3.44 2.60 -3.14
C SER A 31 -2.56 3.84 -3.30
N PHE A 32 -2.81 4.63 -4.35
CA PHE A 32 -2.07 5.89 -4.55
C PHE A 32 -2.19 6.83 -3.34
N ALA A 33 -3.36 6.87 -2.70
CA ALA A 33 -3.57 7.68 -1.50
C ALA A 33 -2.62 7.24 -0.37
N ASN A 34 -2.44 5.94 -0.17
CA ASN A 34 -1.52 5.41 0.83
C ASN A 34 -0.07 5.75 0.47
N MET A 35 0.39 5.41 -0.73
CA MET A 35 1.74 5.73 -1.21
C MET A 35 2.05 7.23 -1.03
N CYS A 36 1.11 8.09 -1.42
CA CYS A 36 1.32 9.53 -1.37
C CYS A 36 1.32 10.09 0.05
N SER A 37 0.51 9.54 0.95
CA SER A 37 0.44 9.97 2.35
C SER A 37 1.70 9.62 3.13
N TRP A 38 2.27 8.44 2.89
CA TRP A 38 3.43 7.93 3.59
C TRP A 38 4.77 8.26 2.92
N ARG A 39 4.76 8.88 1.71
CA ARG A 39 5.98 9.14 0.93
C ARG A 39 7.08 9.90 1.68
N PHE A 40 6.71 10.79 2.59
CA PHE A 40 7.68 11.57 3.37
C PHE A 40 8.36 10.75 4.47
N LEU A 41 7.65 9.75 4.99
CA LEU A 41 8.21 8.87 6.01
C LEU A 41 9.17 7.86 5.40
N TYR A 42 8.79 7.29 4.27
CA TYR A 42 9.49 6.19 3.64
C TYR A 42 10.34 6.60 2.43
N ASP A 43 10.43 7.88 2.10
CA ASP A 43 11.10 8.39 0.89
C ASP A 43 10.74 7.54 -0.35
N SER A 44 9.43 7.31 -0.53
CA SER A 44 8.93 6.41 -1.56
C SER A 44 9.19 6.94 -2.95
N GLU A 45 9.70 6.08 -3.80
CA GLU A 45 10.06 6.36 -5.18
C GLU A 45 9.44 5.33 -6.13
N PHE A 46 9.25 5.71 -7.38
CA PHE A 46 8.81 4.80 -8.42
C PHE A 46 9.57 5.00 -9.73
N ALA A 47 9.54 3.96 -10.54
CA ALA A 47 9.99 3.99 -11.93
C ALA A 47 9.07 3.14 -12.79
N ILE A 48 9.07 3.38 -14.10
CA ILE A 48 8.39 2.54 -15.07
C ILE A 48 9.46 2.00 -16.02
N VAL A 49 9.62 0.69 -16.06
CA VAL A 49 10.62 -0.01 -16.87
C VAL A 49 9.99 -1.25 -17.48
N ASP A 50 10.12 -1.41 -18.79
CA ASP A 50 9.69 -2.59 -19.55
C ASP A 50 8.26 -3.05 -19.25
N GLY A 51 7.33 -2.09 -19.14
CA GLY A 51 5.92 -2.37 -18.87
C GLY A 51 5.56 -2.59 -17.39
N TYR A 52 6.52 -2.46 -16.48
CA TYR A 52 6.29 -2.57 -15.05
C TYR A 52 6.40 -1.24 -14.31
N LEU A 53 5.47 -0.99 -13.41
CA LEU A 53 5.62 -0.04 -12.33
C LEU A 53 6.45 -0.69 -11.22
N LEU A 54 7.61 -0.13 -10.94
CA LEU A 54 8.52 -0.52 -9.87
C LEU A 54 8.43 0.52 -8.76
N ILE A 55 8.29 0.07 -7.52
CA ILE A 55 8.19 0.95 -6.34
C ILE A 55 9.22 0.52 -5.33
N ARG A 56 9.99 1.48 -4.80
CA ARG A 56 10.90 1.27 -3.68
C ARG A 56 10.67 2.31 -2.59
N PHE A 57 11.06 1.97 -1.39
CA PHE A 57 10.92 2.84 -0.22
C PHE A 57 11.95 2.46 0.86
N MET A 58 12.26 3.43 1.72
CA MET A 58 13.23 3.24 2.79
C MET A 58 12.60 2.56 4.00
N ILE A 59 13.31 1.62 4.57
CA ILE A 59 12.98 0.94 5.84
C ILE A 59 14.16 1.04 6.82
N GLU A 60 13.99 0.53 8.04
CA GLU A 60 15.04 0.47 9.06
C GLU A 60 15.71 1.83 9.30
N ASP A 61 14.90 2.82 9.69
CA ASP A 61 15.34 4.19 9.91
C ASP A 61 16.08 4.82 8.70
N LYS A 62 15.60 4.49 7.51
CA LYS A 62 16.14 4.96 6.23
C LYS A 62 17.56 4.46 5.93
N SER A 63 17.91 3.27 6.42
CA SER A 63 19.20 2.66 6.13
C SER A 63 19.18 1.68 4.96
N ARG A 64 17.98 1.21 4.55
CA ARG A 64 17.82 0.18 3.53
C ARG A 64 16.60 0.42 2.65
N PHE A 65 16.72 0.11 1.35
CA PHE A 65 15.58 0.03 0.45
C PHE A 65 14.86 -1.32 0.58
N ALA A 66 13.54 -1.24 0.56
CA ALA A 66 12.64 -2.35 0.26
C ALA A 66 11.84 -2.03 -1.00
N TYR A 67 11.29 -3.07 -1.61
CA TYR A 67 10.59 -2.98 -2.88
C TYR A 67 9.21 -3.62 -2.77
N MET A 68 8.26 -3.11 -3.53
CA MET A 68 6.98 -3.76 -3.71
C MET A 68 7.04 -4.76 -4.87
N MET A 69 6.04 -5.65 -4.93
CA MET A 69 5.85 -6.49 -6.12
C MET A 69 5.74 -5.62 -7.37
N PRO A 70 6.49 -5.89 -8.45
CA PRO A 70 6.30 -5.19 -9.73
C PRO A 70 4.86 -5.30 -10.23
N VAL A 71 4.28 -4.20 -10.69
CA VAL A 71 2.90 -4.14 -11.19
C VAL A 71 2.92 -3.84 -12.68
N GLY A 72 2.42 -4.76 -13.49
CA GLY A 72 2.40 -4.62 -14.94
C GLY A 72 2.40 -5.97 -15.64
N ASP A 73 2.63 -5.94 -16.93
CA ASP A 73 2.66 -7.11 -17.80
C ASP A 73 4.00 -7.21 -18.51
N GLY A 74 4.58 -8.40 -18.59
CA GLY A 74 5.85 -8.66 -19.30
C GLY A 74 6.71 -9.71 -18.62
N ASP A 75 8.04 -9.52 -18.70
CA ASP A 75 9.03 -10.42 -18.06
C ASP A 75 9.17 -10.08 -16.56
N LEU A 76 8.37 -10.72 -15.71
CA LEU A 76 8.46 -10.55 -14.26
C LEU A 76 9.86 -10.95 -13.73
N ALA A 77 10.46 -12.01 -14.25
CA ALA A 77 11.78 -12.43 -13.82
C ALA A 77 12.83 -11.36 -14.13
N GLY A 78 12.75 -10.73 -15.29
CA GLY A 78 13.61 -9.61 -15.68
C GLY A 78 13.40 -8.39 -14.76
N ALA A 79 12.14 -8.02 -14.49
CA ALA A 79 11.81 -6.91 -13.58
C ALA A 79 12.37 -7.13 -12.16
N VAL A 80 12.23 -8.35 -11.63
CA VAL A 80 12.75 -8.68 -10.29
C VAL A 80 14.28 -8.67 -10.26
N ARG A 81 14.95 -9.14 -11.31
CA ARG A 81 16.44 -9.07 -11.41
C ARG A 81 16.92 -7.61 -11.43
N LEU A 82 16.21 -6.71 -12.10
CA LEU A 82 16.54 -5.29 -12.07
C LEU A 82 16.46 -4.73 -10.64
N LEU A 83 15.43 -5.10 -9.87
CA LEU A 83 15.32 -4.70 -8.46
C LEU A 83 16.44 -5.30 -7.59
N GLU A 84 16.84 -6.54 -7.85
CA GLU A 84 17.97 -7.18 -7.18
C GLU A 84 19.29 -6.44 -7.47
N GLU A 85 19.56 -6.12 -8.74
CA GLU A 85 20.71 -5.32 -9.13
C GLU A 85 20.71 -3.94 -8.46
N ASP A 86 19.53 -3.30 -8.37
CA ASP A 86 19.40 -1.99 -7.70
C ASP A 86 19.70 -2.11 -6.20
N SER A 87 19.14 -3.11 -5.51
CA SER A 87 19.36 -3.35 -4.08
C SER A 87 20.84 -3.61 -3.76
N LEU A 88 21.51 -4.41 -4.60
CA LEU A 88 22.93 -4.74 -4.43
C LEU A 88 23.85 -3.52 -4.55
N LYS A 89 23.49 -2.47 -5.29
CA LYS A 89 24.26 -1.21 -5.34
C LYS A 89 24.35 -0.53 -3.96
N TYR A 90 23.35 -0.75 -3.12
CA TYR A 90 23.30 -0.24 -1.75
C TYR A 90 23.86 -1.22 -0.71
N GLY A 91 24.43 -2.35 -1.17
CA GLY A 91 25.07 -3.33 -0.28
C GLY A 91 24.09 -4.29 0.43
N HIS A 92 22.85 -4.40 -0.04
CA HIS A 92 21.84 -5.26 0.58
C HIS A 92 21.26 -6.27 -0.41
N PRO A 93 20.89 -7.49 0.03
CA PRO A 93 20.10 -8.39 -0.78
C PRO A 93 18.71 -7.80 -1.02
N LEU A 94 18.05 -8.20 -2.12
CA LEU A 94 16.69 -7.78 -2.42
C LEU A 94 15.74 -8.13 -1.28
N CYS A 95 15.00 -7.13 -0.79
CA CYS A 95 13.94 -7.28 0.18
C CYS A 95 12.64 -6.77 -0.44
N MET A 96 11.67 -7.65 -0.56
CA MET A 96 10.34 -7.29 -1.04
C MET A 96 9.33 -7.39 0.11
N LEU A 97 8.47 -6.40 0.28
CA LEU A 97 7.45 -6.34 1.31
C LEU A 97 6.03 -6.36 0.72
N GLY A 98 5.06 -6.77 1.53
CA GLY A 98 3.66 -6.82 1.11
C GLY A 98 3.36 -7.89 0.07
N ILE A 99 4.13 -8.97 0.02
CA ILE A 99 3.91 -10.08 -0.90
C ILE A 99 2.70 -10.91 -0.45
N THR A 100 1.62 -10.81 -1.22
CA THR A 100 0.41 -11.61 -1.01
C THR A 100 0.61 -13.07 -1.45
N PRO A 101 -0.27 -14.00 -1.03
CA PRO A 101 -0.18 -15.38 -1.51
C PRO A 101 -0.15 -15.50 -3.04
N ASP A 102 -1.02 -14.74 -3.74
CA ASP A 102 -1.08 -14.76 -5.20
C ASP A 102 0.20 -14.19 -5.84
N ALA A 103 0.77 -13.12 -5.26
CA ALA A 103 2.05 -12.56 -5.69
C ALA A 103 3.20 -13.54 -5.47
N LYS A 104 3.18 -14.30 -4.36
CA LYS A 104 4.14 -15.37 -4.10
C LYS A 104 4.08 -16.44 -5.19
N GLU A 105 2.88 -16.90 -5.57
CA GLU A 105 2.74 -17.90 -6.64
C GLU A 105 3.31 -17.39 -7.97
N GLN A 106 3.12 -16.11 -8.30
CA GLN A 106 3.71 -15.49 -9.49
C GLN A 106 5.25 -15.47 -9.43
N LEU A 107 5.81 -15.08 -8.26
CA LEU A 107 7.26 -15.07 -8.06
C LEU A 107 7.86 -16.47 -8.15
N GLU A 108 7.24 -17.48 -7.52
CA GLU A 108 7.70 -18.87 -7.61
C GLU A 108 7.57 -19.44 -9.02
N GLY A 109 6.58 -18.99 -9.80
CA GLY A 109 6.46 -19.34 -11.21
C GLY A 109 7.56 -18.73 -12.10
N ALA A 110 7.94 -17.50 -11.81
CA ALA A 110 8.96 -16.77 -12.59
C ALA A 110 10.40 -17.08 -12.16
N LEU A 111 10.63 -17.26 -10.86
CA LEU A 111 11.95 -17.45 -10.24
C LEU A 111 11.86 -18.52 -9.13
N PRO A 112 11.72 -19.82 -9.50
CA PRO A 112 11.50 -20.89 -8.53
C PRO A 112 12.64 -21.00 -7.51
N GLY A 113 12.26 -21.02 -6.21
CA GLY A 113 13.20 -21.21 -5.11
C GLY A 113 14.21 -20.07 -4.89
N SER A 114 14.01 -18.91 -5.50
CA SER A 114 14.89 -17.75 -5.36
C SER A 114 14.66 -16.97 -4.08
N PHE A 115 13.51 -17.15 -3.44
CA PHE A 115 13.11 -16.40 -2.26
C PHE A 115 12.74 -17.32 -1.09
N PHE A 116 12.98 -16.83 0.11
CA PHE A 116 12.30 -17.36 1.28
C PHE A 116 11.30 -16.30 1.81
N TYR A 117 10.20 -16.75 2.40
CA TYR A 117 9.09 -15.91 2.78
C TYR A 117 8.88 -15.95 4.29
N ILE A 118 8.76 -14.77 4.89
CA ILE A 118 8.49 -14.61 6.32
C ILE A 118 7.10 -14.01 6.46
N PRO A 119 6.09 -14.77 6.93
CA PRO A 119 4.76 -14.22 7.17
C PRO A 119 4.76 -13.41 8.47
N GLU A 120 4.43 -12.14 8.38
CA GLU A 120 4.31 -11.22 9.50
C GLU A 120 2.87 -10.79 9.72
N ARG A 121 2.22 -11.37 10.73
CA ARG A 121 0.79 -11.18 11.01
C ARG A 121 0.41 -9.72 11.27
N ASP A 122 1.30 -8.93 11.83
CA ASP A 122 1.05 -7.53 12.22
C ASP A 122 0.84 -6.62 11.01
N TYR A 123 1.34 -7.02 9.84
CA TYR A 123 1.19 -6.29 8.57
C TYR A 123 0.05 -6.81 7.69
N PHE A 124 -0.82 -7.70 8.21
CA PHE A 124 -1.91 -8.22 7.39
C PHE A 124 -3.07 -7.23 7.29
N ASP A 125 -3.51 -6.95 6.08
CA ASP A 125 -4.70 -6.16 5.82
C ASP A 125 -5.98 -6.89 6.20
N TYR A 126 -6.97 -6.13 6.69
CA TYR A 126 -8.33 -6.60 6.86
C TYR A 126 -9.15 -6.33 5.59
N ILE A 127 -9.41 -7.36 4.84
CA ILE A 127 -10.16 -7.28 3.58
C ILE A 127 -11.64 -7.58 3.83
N TYR A 128 -12.52 -6.66 3.43
CA TYR A 128 -13.96 -6.80 3.52
C TYR A 128 -14.62 -6.53 2.16
N LEU A 129 -15.68 -7.27 1.85
CA LEU A 129 -16.53 -6.91 0.73
C LEU A 129 -17.27 -5.60 1.06
N ARG A 130 -17.34 -4.68 0.10
CA ARG A 130 -18.06 -3.41 0.24
C ARG A 130 -19.50 -3.61 0.72
N GLU A 131 -20.20 -4.60 0.15
CA GLU A 131 -21.58 -4.92 0.49
C GLU A 131 -21.72 -5.40 1.94
N ASP A 132 -20.78 -6.20 2.43
CA ASP A 132 -20.76 -6.65 3.82
C ASP A 132 -20.66 -5.49 4.80
N LEU A 133 -19.80 -4.50 4.52
CA LEU A 133 -19.65 -3.31 5.37
C LEU A 133 -20.84 -2.35 5.23
N ALA A 134 -21.39 -2.20 4.05
CA ALA A 134 -22.55 -1.33 3.82
C ALA A 134 -23.82 -1.83 4.54
N THR A 135 -24.02 -3.14 4.58
CA THR A 135 -25.23 -3.73 5.15
C THR A 135 -25.04 -4.25 6.57
N LEU A 136 -23.83 -4.64 6.93
CA LEU A 136 -23.47 -5.32 8.18
C LEU A 136 -24.40 -6.51 8.51
N ARG A 137 -24.85 -7.23 7.51
CA ARG A 137 -25.77 -8.37 7.68
C ARG A 137 -25.08 -9.57 8.33
N GLY A 138 -25.88 -10.36 9.05
CA GLY A 138 -25.45 -11.62 9.64
C GLY A 138 -24.81 -11.50 11.03
N LYS A 139 -24.64 -12.68 11.64
CA LYS A 139 -24.17 -12.82 13.03
C LYS A 139 -22.73 -12.32 13.21
N LYS A 140 -21.86 -12.50 12.21
CA LYS A 140 -20.46 -12.08 12.23
C LYS A 140 -20.27 -10.55 12.42
N TYR A 141 -21.27 -9.74 12.06
CA TYR A 141 -21.23 -8.28 12.20
C TYR A 141 -22.06 -7.75 13.38
N GLN A 142 -22.58 -8.61 14.26
CA GLN A 142 -23.39 -8.19 15.40
C GLN A 142 -22.66 -7.18 16.31
N SER A 143 -21.40 -7.44 16.62
CA SER A 143 -20.60 -6.53 17.43
C SER A 143 -20.44 -5.15 16.79
N LYS A 144 -20.17 -5.09 15.49
CA LYS A 144 -20.06 -3.81 14.76
C LYS A 144 -21.38 -3.02 14.79
N ARG A 145 -22.52 -3.70 14.58
CA ARG A 145 -23.86 -3.05 14.73
C ARG A 145 -24.09 -2.54 16.14
N ASN A 146 -23.71 -3.29 17.16
CA ASN A 146 -23.87 -2.87 18.55
C ASN A 146 -23.04 -1.61 18.85
N HIS A 147 -21.79 -1.53 18.38
CA HIS A 147 -20.97 -0.32 18.53
C HIS A 147 -21.61 0.89 17.86
N ILE A 148 -22.09 0.75 16.63
CA ILE A 148 -22.78 1.82 15.89
C ILE A 148 -24.04 2.26 16.63
N ASN A 149 -24.84 1.32 17.10
CA ASN A 149 -26.07 1.63 17.82
C ASN A 149 -25.81 2.32 19.16
N ASN A 150 -24.76 1.92 19.87
CA ASN A 150 -24.37 2.59 21.11
C ASN A 150 -23.88 4.01 20.84
N PHE A 151 -23.08 4.23 19.81
CA PHE A 151 -22.66 5.56 19.40
C PHE A 151 -23.86 6.45 19.08
N LYS A 152 -24.80 5.96 18.26
CA LYS A 152 -26.02 6.70 17.89
C LYS A 152 -26.93 7.06 19.08
N LYS A 153 -26.88 6.28 20.18
CA LYS A 153 -27.64 6.56 21.39
C LYS A 153 -26.97 7.61 22.28
N GLN A 154 -25.65 7.68 22.25
CA GLN A 154 -24.88 8.54 23.15
C GLN A 154 -24.55 9.90 22.57
N TYR A 155 -24.44 9.99 21.23
CA TYR A 155 -23.93 11.17 20.53
C TYR A 155 -24.91 11.63 19.46
N SER A 156 -25.10 12.96 19.38
CA SER A 156 -25.61 13.61 18.19
C SER A 156 -24.48 13.80 17.20
N TYR A 157 -24.65 13.43 15.95
CA TYR A 157 -23.62 13.53 14.93
C TYR A 157 -24.22 13.86 13.57
N GLU A 158 -23.39 14.45 12.72
CA GLU A 158 -23.68 14.69 11.32
C GLU A 158 -22.62 13.99 10.46
N TYR A 159 -23.06 13.35 9.39
CA TYR A 159 -22.14 12.79 8.38
C TYR A 159 -22.01 13.79 7.23
N VAL A 160 -20.84 14.39 7.12
CA VAL A 160 -20.55 15.41 6.11
C VAL A 160 -19.49 14.90 5.15
N PRO A 161 -19.75 14.87 3.82
CA PRO A 161 -18.72 14.60 2.83
C PRO A 161 -17.61 15.66 2.91
N ILE A 162 -16.37 15.23 2.75
CA ILE A 162 -15.23 16.15 2.74
C ILE A 162 -15.25 16.95 1.43
N THR A 163 -15.37 18.26 1.55
CA THR A 163 -15.30 19.23 0.45
C THR A 163 -14.11 20.16 0.68
N PRO A 164 -13.60 20.88 -0.35
CA PRO A 164 -12.43 21.75 -0.20
C PRO A 164 -12.53 22.78 0.92
N ASP A 165 -13.72 23.29 1.19
CA ASP A 165 -13.99 24.30 2.24
C ASP A 165 -13.89 23.74 3.65
N ILE A 166 -14.15 22.44 3.86
CA ILE A 166 -14.03 21.80 5.19
C ILE A 166 -12.67 21.11 5.41
N VAL A 167 -11.80 21.03 4.41
CA VAL A 167 -10.45 20.44 4.57
C VAL A 167 -9.62 21.15 5.66
N PRO A 168 -9.57 22.50 5.75
CA PRO A 168 -8.77 23.16 6.79
C PRO A 168 -9.18 22.80 8.22
N PRO A 169 -10.48 22.85 8.63
CA PRO A 169 -10.87 22.43 9.98
C PRO A 169 -10.64 20.94 10.26
N VAL A 170 -10.84 20.05 9.27
CA VAL A 170 -10.57 18.62 9.42
C VAL A 170 -9.07 18.38 9.61
N SER A 171 -8.21 19.01 8.81
CA SER A 171 -6.76 18.92 8.96
C SER A 171 -6.30 19.42 10.32
N TYR A 172 -6.83 20.55 10.78
CA TYR A 172 -6.52 21.08 12.11
C TYR A 172 -6.86 20.08 13.21
N THR A 173 -8.05 19.50 13.19
CA THR A 173 -8.48 18.52 14.18
C THR A 173 -7.56 17.28 14.19
N HIS A 174 -7.22 16.74 13.04
CA HIS A 174 -6.36 15.55 12.95
C HIS A 174 -4.91 15.81 13.33
N LEU A 175 -4.37 16.97 13.00
CA LEU A 175 -2.96 17.31 13.29
C LEU A 175 -2.73 17.79 14.72
N THR A 176 -3.77 18.28 15.40
CA THR A 176 -3.64 18.87 16.73
C THR A 176 -4.22 18.02 17.86
N LEU A 177 -4.95 16.95 17.53
CA LEU A 177 -5.36 16.00 18.56
C LEU A 177 -4.13 15.41 19.23
N PRO A 178 -4.02 15.51 20.58
CA PRO A 178 -2.96 14.82 21.28
C PRO A 178 -3.09 13.32 20.99
N THR A 179 -1.98 12.70 20.62
CA THR A 179 -1.89 11.24 20.51
C THR A 179 -2.12 10.70 21.92
N ILE A 180 -3.34 10.27 22.19
CA ILE A 180 -3.65 9.58 23.44
C ILE A 180 -3.12 8.16 23.23
N CYS A 181 -1.90 7.92 23.68
CA CYS A 181 -1.30 6.60 23.81
C CYS A 181 -1.91 5.90 25.03
#